data_92e0aabd3a84c2c07cfe4d0ef5267d00
#
_entry.id   92e0aabd3a84c2c07cfe4d0ef5267d00
#
_cell.length_a   1.000
_cell.length_b   1.000
_cell.length_c   1.000
_cell.angle_alpha   90.00
_cell.angle_beta   90.00
_cell.angle_gamma   90.00
#
_symmetry.space_group_name_H-M   'P 1'
#
loop_
_entity.id
_entity.type
_entity.pdbx_description
1 polymer ?
#
loop_
_entity_poly.entity_id
_entity_poly.type
_entity_poly.pdbx_seq_one_letter_code
_entity_poly.pdbx_strand_id
1 'polypeptide(L)'
;MKKVFYSLLIALPAILLLAYMNHVPASPYGLKTGTPDIKSINALAFGPDGILFIGDSKGAAVFAVDTKDNSAVDKATAVEIKNIDQKIAAVLGTEAKNITVQDLKVNPISKNIYCAVQSADGTPALLKISNGNVQVVTLKDVAFSK
;
A
#
# COMPACT_ATOMS: atom_id res chain seq x y z
N MET A 1 -13.65 34.83 44.86
CA MET A 1 -14.56 34.07 43.93
C MET A 1 -14.41 34.43 42.46
N LYS A 2 -13.80 35.56 42.06
CA LYS A 2 -13.65 35.90 40.61
C LYS A 2 -12.52 35.18 39.87
N LYS A 3 -11.51 34.64 40.55
CA LYS A 3 -10.36 33.93 39.90
C LYS A 3 -10.67 32.52 39.45
N VAL A 4 -11.63 31.82 40.02
CA VAL A 4 -12.02 30.45 39.65
C VAL A 4 -12.83 30.43 38.34
N PHE A 5 -13.59 31.50 38.05
CA PHE A 5 -14.40 31.59 36.84
C PHE A 5 -13.57 31.71 35.55
N TYR A 6 -12.42 32.38 35.61
CA TYR A 6 -11.52 32.52 34.46
C TYR A 6 -10.80 31.22 34.11
N SER A 7 -10.46 30.42 35.11
CA SER A 7 -9.84 29.09 34.85
C SER A 7 -10.77 28.13 34.14
N LEU A 8 -12.10 28.18 34.44
CA LEU A 8 -13.09 27.33 33.81
C LEU A 8 -13.38 27.72 32.35
N LEU A 9 -13.26 29.05 32.04
CA LEU A 9 -13.53 29.56 30.69
C LEU A 9 -12.40 29.24 29.69
N ILE A 10 -11.16 29.03 30.17
CA ILE A 10 -9.99 28.69 29.34
C ILE A 10 -9.91 27.18 29.08
N ALA A 11 -10.39 26.37 30.01
CA ALA A 11 -10.36 24.90 29.86
C ALA A 11 -11.35 24.37 28.79
N LEU A 12 -12.50 25.03 28.61
CA LEU A 12 -13.52 24.61 27.66
C LEU A 12 -13.06 24.63 26.19
N PRO A 13 -12.41 25.70 25.66
CA PRO A 13 -11.94 25.71 24.29
C PRO A 13 -10.77 24.75 24.06
N ALA A 14 -9.93 24.45 25.06
CA ALA A 14 -8.84 23.50 24.93
C ALA A 14 -9.35 22.06 24.75
N ILE A 15 -10.42 21.68 25.44
CA ILE A 15 -11.06 20.36 25.29
C ILE A 15 -11.73 20.23 23.90
N LEU A 16 -12.33 21.30 23.39
CA LEU A 16 -12.92 21.31 22.04
C LEU A 16 -11.85 21.17 20.94
N LEU A 17 -10.67 21.79 21.12
CA LEU A 17 -9.55 21.66 20.18
C LEU A 17 -8.98 20.23 20.14
N LEU A 18 -8.88 19.55 21.29
CA LEU A 18 -8.41 18.17 21.38
C LEU A 18 -9.38 17.19 20.71
N ALA A 19 -10.69 17.45 20.74
CA ALA A 19 -11.68 16.64 20.06
C ALA A 19 -11.59 16.75 18.52
N TYR A 20 -11.15 17.88 18.00
CA TYR A 20 -10.96 18.09 16.56
C TYR A 20 -9.75 17.36 16.00
N MET A 21 -8.71 17.09 16.80
CA MET A 21 -7.46 16.45 16.34
C MET A 21 -7.57 14.93 16.09
N ASN A 22 -8.67 14.29 16.54
CA ASN A 22 -8.86 12.84 16.39
C ASN A 22 -9.80 12.45 15.25
N HIS A 23 -10.19 13.38 14.39
CA HIS A 23 -11.01 13.03 13.24
C HIS A 23 -10.12 12.48 12.12
N VAL A 24 -9.79 11.20 12.17
CA VAL A 24 -9.23 10.47 11.04
C VAL A 24 -10.35 10.38 10.00
N PRO A 25 -10.22 11.04 8.83
CA PRO A 25 -11.26 10.93 7.82
C PRO A 25 -11.44 9.46 7.44
N ALA A 26 -12.67 8.98 7.48
CA ALA A 26 -12.99 7.64 7.05
C ALA A 26 -12.55 7.48 5.59
N SER A 27 -11.86 6.39 5.27
CA SER A 27 -11.52 6.06 3.88
C SER A 27 -12.82 6.02 3.05
N PRO A 28 -12.87 6.65 1.87
CA PRO A 28 -14.06 6.66 1.03
C PRO A 28 -14.54 5.25 0.64
N TYR A 29 -13.67 4.25 0.76
CA TYR A 29 -13.94 2.84 0.44
C TYR A 29 -14.15 1.95 1.68
N GLY A 30 -14.32 2.54 2.88
CA GLY A 30 -14.49 1.77 4.12
C GLY A 30 -13.27 0.95 4.54
N LEU A 31 -12.07 1.26 4.00
CA LEU A 31 -10.83 0.59 4.35
C LEU A 31 -10.45 0.91 5.80
N LYS A 32 -9.88 -0.07 6.49
CA LYS A 32 -9.38 0.05 7.86
C LYS A 32 -7.86 -0.10 7.88
N THR A 33 -7.18 0.69 8.69
CA THR A 33 -5.72 0.59 8.85
C THR A 33 -5.37 -0.67 9.62
N GLY A 34 -4.38 -1.41 9.13
CA GLY A 34 -3.87 -2.62 9.75
C GLY A 34 -2.89 -3.36 8.84
N THR A 35 -2.60 -4.60 9.21
CA THR A 35 -1.72 -5.48 8.44
C THR A 35 -2.55 -6.65 7.91
N PRO A 36 -2.84 -6.72 6.60
CA PRO A 36 -3.60 -7.82 6.03
C PRO A 36 -2.81 -9.14 6.14
N ASP A 37 -3.48 -10.21 6.55
CA ASP A 37 -2.92 -11.55 6.61
C ASP A 37 -3.00 -12.24 5.24
N ILE A 38 -2.12 -11.80 4.31
CA ILE A 38 -2.03 -12.30 2.95
C ILE A 38 -1.07 -13.50 2.91
N LYS A 39 -1.56 -14.65 2.44
CA LYS A 39 -0.80 -15.90 2.35
C LYS A 39 -0.15 -16.12 0.98
N SER A 40 -0.71 -15.51 -0.05
CA SER A 40 -0.15 -15.51 -1.41
C SER A 40 -0.62 -14.29 -2.18
N ILE A 41 0.16 -13.91 -3.20
CA ILE A 41 -0.22 -12.85 -4.14
C ILE A 41 -0.18 -13.45 -5.54
N ASN A 42 -1.33 -13.88 -6.04
CA ASN A 42 -1.41 -14.62 -7.32
C ASN A 42 -2.01 -13.77 -8.44
N ALA A 43 -2.82 -12.78 -8.11
CA ALA A 43 -3.45 -11.90 -9.07
C ALA A 43 -3.49 -10.47 -8.53
N LEU A 44 -3.32 -9.51 -9.42
CA LEU A 44 -3.39 -8.08 -9.14
C LEU A 44 -4.43 -7.42 -10.06
N ALA A 45 -5.15 -6.44 -9.55
CA ALA A 45 -6.00 -5.57 -10.37
C ALA A 45 -6.07 -4.18 -9.73
N PHE A 46 -5.97 -3.12 -10.53
CA PHE A 46 -6.20 -1.77 -10.03
C PHE A 46 -7.68 -1.41 -10.14
N GLY A 47 -8.21 -0.87 -9.06
CA GLY A 47 -9.47 -0.17 -9.00
C GLY A 47 -9.27 1.36 -9.07
N PRO A 48 -10.28 2.13 -8.69
CA PRO A 48 -10.20 3.59 -8.65
C PRO A 48 -9.19 4.07 -7.60
N ASP A 49 -8.71 5.29 -7.77
CA ASP A 49 -7.89 6.04 -6.79
C ASP A 49 -6.63 5.30 -6.30
N GLY A 50 -6.07 4.41 -7.12
CA GLY A 50 -4.87 3.64 -6.75
C GLY A 50 -5.12 2.49 -5.78
N ILE A 51 -6.38 2.10 -5.57
CA ILE A 51 -6.71 0.88 -4.82
C ILE A 51 -6.24 -0.34 -5.60
N LEU A 52 -5.43 -1.19 -4.97
CA LEU A 52 -4.96 -2.43 -5.53
C LEU A 52 -5.73 -3.62 -4.94
N PHE A 53 -6.39 -4.37 -5.79
CA PHE A 53 -6.95 -5.66 -5.44
C PHE A 53 -5.90 -6.75 -5.55
N ILE A 54 -5.76 -7.54 -4.49
CA ILE A 54 -4.80 -8.65 -4.36
C ILE A 54 -5.58 -9.95 -4.19
N GLY A 55 -5.43 -10.85 -5.13
CA GLY A 55 -5.98 -12.20 -5.04
C GLY A 55 -5.03 -13.11 -4.27
N ASP A 56 -5.51 -13.64 -3.15
CA ASP A 56 -4.81 -14.60 -2.30
C ASP A 56 -5.45 -15.98 -2.42
N SER A 57 -4.90 -16.83 -3.29
CA SER A 57 -5.44 -18.17 -3.52
C SER A 57 -5.22 -19.11 -2.34
N LYS A 58 -4.13 -18.96 -1.58
CA LYS A 58 -3.86 -19.76 -0.37
C LYS A 58 -4.77 -19.37 0.78
N GLY A 59 -5.10 -18.10 0.92
CA GLY A 59 -6.01 -17.57 1.92
C GLY A 59 -7.48 -17.57 1.49
N ALA A 60 -7.79 -18.01 0.24
CA ALA A 60 -9.12 -17.97 -0.37
C ALA A 60 -9.79 -16.60 -0.19
N ALA A 61 -9.07 -15.53 -0.47
CA ALA A 61 -9.48 -14.15 -0.19
C ALA A 61 -9.09 -13.18 -1.30
N VAL A 62 -9.79 -12.06 -1.35
CA VAL A 62 -9.40 -10.89 -2.11
C VAL A 62 -9.25 -9.72 -1.13
N PHE A 63 -8.12 -9.05 -1.20
CA PHE A 63 -7.87 -7.85 -0.40
C PHE A 63 -7.90 -6.62 -1.29
N ALA A 64 -8.53 -5.55 -0.83
CA ALA A 64 -8.41 -4.21 -1.40
C ALA A 64 -7.44 -3.41 -0.54
N VAL A 65 -6.36 -2.90 -1.11
CA VAL A 65 -5.30 -2.18 -0.41
C VAL A 65 -5.14 -0.79 -1.01
N ASP A 66 -5.14 0.24 -0.17
CA ASP A 66 -4.78 1.59 -0.59
C ASP A 66 -3.26 1.69 -0.74
N THR A 67 -2.78 1.80 -1.96
CA THR A 67 -1.36 1.93 -2.24
C THR A 67 -0.83 3.33 -1.99
N LYS A 68 -1.70 4.34 -1.82
CA LYS A 68 -1.39 5.77 -1.77
C LYS A 68 -0.58 6.26 -2.99
N ASP A 69 -0.59 5.47 -4.06
CA ASP A 69 0.12 5.76 -5.31
C ASP A 69 -0.87 6.36 -6.33
N ASN A 70 -1.36 7.56 -6.02
CA ASN A 70 -2.41 8.26 -6.75
C ASN A 70 -1.95 9.57 -7.40
N SER A 71 -0.63 9.80 -7.47
CA SER A 71 -0.07 10.95 -8.18
C SER A 71 -0.17 10.72 -9.69
N ALA A 72 -1.07 11.47 -10.33
CA ALA A 72 -1.31 11.33 -11.76
C ALA A 72 -0.06 11.70 -12.57
N VAL A 73 0.20 10.91 -13.62
CA VAL A 73 1.23 11.16 -14.62
C VAL A 73 0.55 11.18 -15.98
N ASP A 74 0.70 12.29 -16.70
CA ASP A 74 0.01 12.50 -17.99
C ASP A 74 0.44 11.50 -19.06
N LYS A 75 1.71 11.11 -19.05
CA LYS A 75 2.27 10.20 -20.05
C LYS A 75 3.20 9.17 -19.42
N ALA A 76 2.95 7.91 -19.68
CA ALA A 76 3.87 6.85 -19.32
C ALA A 76 5.17 6.99 -20.11
N THR A 77 6.30 6.93 -19.43
CA THR A 77 7.60 6.82 -20.07
C THR A 77 7.93 5.34 -20.27
N ALA A 78 8.36 4.98 -21.48
CA ALA A 78 8.85 3.64 -21.72
C ALA A 78 10.09 3.39 -20.84
N VAL A 79 10.04 2.31 -20.07
CA VAL A 79 11.12 1.92 -19.16
C VAL A 79 11.67 0.58 -19.64
N GLU A 80 12.93 0.59 -20.10
CA GLU A 80 13.68 -0.64 -20.36
C GLU A 80 14.46 -1.00 -19.09
N ILE A 81 14.19 -2.17 -18.52
CA ILE A 81 14.87 -2.64 -17.33
C ILE A 81 15.61 -3.91 -17.66
N LYS A 82 16.93 -3.80 -17.79
CA LYS A 82 17.79 -4.98 -18.02
C LYS A 82 17.92 -5.77 -16.73
N ASN A 83 17.92 -7.10 -16.84
CA ASN A 83 18.12 -8.05 -15.74
C ASN A 83 17.14 -7.79 -14.58
N ILE A 84 15.85 -7.64 -14.89
CA ILE A 84 14.81 -7.34 -13.88
C ILE A 84 14.72 -8.44 -12.82
N ASP A 85 14.93 -9.69 -13.18
CA ASP A 85 15.00 -10.84 -12.29
C ASP A 85 16.10 -10.67 -11.22
N GLN A 86 17.29 -10.28 -11.62
CA GLN A 86 18.39 -10.03 -10.68
C GLN A 86 18.11 -8.82 -9.78
N LYS A 87 17.50 -7.75 -10.31
CA LYS A 87 17.12 -6.58 -9.52
C LYS A 87 16.06 -6.91 -8.48
N ILE A 88 15.04 -7.69 -8.85
CA ILE A 88 14.01 -8.17 -7.92
C ILE A 88 14.65 -9.05 -6.84
N ALA A 89 15.47 -10.01 -7.23
CA ALA A 89 16.15 -10.89 -6.29
C ALA A 89 17.05 -10.13 -5.30
N ALA A 90 17.80 -9.14 -5.78
CA ALA A 90 18.65 -8.29 -4.94
C ALA A 90 17.82 -7.51 -3.88
N VAL A 91 16.68 -6.95 -4.26
CA VAL A 91 15.79 -6.22 -3.34
C VAL A 91 15.16 -7.15 -2.31
N LEU A 92 14.91 -8.42 -2.67
CA LEU A 92 14.37 -9.45 -1.78
C LEU A 92 15.45 -10.19 -0.97
N GLY A 93 16.74 -9.89 -1.21
CA GLY A 93 17.85 -10.56 -0.52
C GLY A 93 18.03 -12.03 -0.89
N THR A 94 17.74 -12.40 -2.15
CA THR A 94 17.79 -13.77 -2.66
C THR A 94 18.45 -13.82 -4.04
N GLU A 95 18.45 -14.99 -4.68
CA GLU A 95 18.93 -15.19 -6.05
C GLU A 95 17.77 -15.24 -7.05
N ALA A 96 18.02 -14.87 -8.30
CA ALA A 96 17.00 -14.85 -9.36
C ALA A 96 16.31 -16.21 -9.57
N LYS A 97 17.04 -17.33 -9.42
CA LYS A 97 16.48 -18.68 -9.53
C LYS A 97 15.46 -19.02 -8.42
N ASN A 98 15.45 -18.26 -7.33
CA ASN A 98 14.60 -18.50 -6.16
C ASN A 98 13.35 -17.62 -6.16
N ILE A 99 13.04 -16.95 -7.27
CA ILE A 99 11.85 -16.10 -7.38
C ILE A 99 10.97 -16.55 -8.55
N THR A 100 9.67 -16.39 -8.40
CA THR A 100 8.69 -16.56 -9.45
C THR A 100 7.79 -15.34 -9.50
N VAL A 101 7.71 -14.69 -10.65
CA VAL A 101 6.75 -13.61 -10.90
C VAL A 101 5.39 -14.23 -11.13
N GLN A 102 4.40 -13.84 -10.33
CA GLN A 102 3.04 -14.37 -10.37
C GLN A 102 2.12 -13.51 -11.24
N ASP A 103 2.22 -12.20 -11.11
CA ASP A 103 1.43 -11.23 -11.90
C ASP A 103 2.11 -9.87 -11.95
N LEU A 104 1.71 -9.06 -12.94
CA LEU A 104 2.18 -7.70 -13.12
C LEU A 104 1.04 -6.81 -13.59
N LYS A 105 0.89 -5.65 -12.94
CA LYS A 105 -0.10 -4.63 -13.32
C LYS A 105 0.51 -3.23 -13.27
N VAL A 106 0.07 -2.40 -14.20
CA VAL A 106 0.41 -0.98 -14.24
C VAL A 106 -0.67 -0.19 -13.54
N ASN A 107 -0.29 0.66 -12.60
CA ASN A 107 -1.21 1.60 -11.98
C ASN A 107 -1.70 2.61 -13.05
N PRO A 108 -3.02 2.71 -13.28
CA PRO A 108 -3.56 3.57 -14.34
C PRO A 108 -3.34 5.07 -14.06
N ILE A 109 -3.07 5.45 -12.82
CA ILE A 109 -2.86 6.84 -12.38
C ILE A 109 -1.39 7.21 -12.44
N SER A 110 -0.55 6.57 -11.64
CA SER A 110 0.87 6.90 -11.49
C SER A 110 1.76 6.31 -12.57
N LYS A 111 1.25 5.35 -13.36
CA LYS A 111 1.99 4.55 -14.35
C LYS A 111 3.11 3.70 -13.75
N ASN A 112 3.22 3.62 -12.42
CA ASN A 112 4.11 2.68 -11.76
C ASN A 112 3.67 1.23 -12.01
N ILE A 113 4.63 0.32 -12.08
CA ILE A 113 4.38 -1.10 -12.30
C ILE A 113 4.37 -1.80 -10.94
N TYR A 114 3.36 -2.61 -10.69
CA TYR A 114 3.27 -3.47 -9.51
C TYR A 114 3.48 -4.91 -9.93
N CYS A 115 4.33 -5.61 -9.20
CA CYS A 115 4.72 -6.97 -9.51
C CYS A 115 4.52 -7.86 -8.28
N ALA A 116 3.75 -8.91 -8.43
CA ALA A 116 3.58 -9.97 -7.44
C ALA A 116 4.66 -11.02 -7.65
N VAL A 117 5.42 -11.30 -6.61
CA VAL A 117 6.52 -12.27 -6.65
C VAL A 117 6.38 -13.25 -5.51
N GLN A 118 6.74 -14.49 -5.75
CA GLN A 118 6.85 -15.53 -4.74
C GLN A 118 8.29 -16.02 -4.66
N SER A 119 8.84 -16.06 -3.45
CA SER A 119 10.13 -16.71 -3.18
C SER A 119 10.00 -18.23 -3.16
N ALA A 120 11.11 -18.95 -3.32
CA ALA A 120 11.14 -20.41 -3.32
C ALA A 120 10.62 -21.05 -2.04
N ASP A 121 10.72 -20.34 -0.90
CA ASP A 121 10.14 -20.75 0.38
C ASP A 121 8.62 -20.53 0.49
N GLY A 122 8.01 -19.98 -0.57
CA GLY A 122 6.59 -19.69 -0.63
C GLY A 122 6.18 -18.32 -0.08
N THR A 123 7.12 -17.49 0.37
CA THR A 123 6.85 -16.14 0.87
C THR A 123 6.41 -15.22 -0.27
N PRO A 124 5.24 -14.57 -0.17
CA PRO A 124 4.80 -13.61 -1.18
C PRO A 124 5.44 -12.25 -0.94
N ALA A 125 5.74 -11.53 -2.01
CA ALA A 125 6.18 -10.15 -1.98
C ALA A 125 5.45 -9.32 -3.04
N LEU A 126 5.06 -8.10 -2.67
CA LEU A 126 4.57 -7.11 -3.61
C LEU A 126 5.69 -6.09 -3.86
N LEU A 127 5.99 -5.86 -5.13
CA LEU A 127 7.01 -4.91 -5.55
C LEU A 127 6.38 -3.77 -6.35
N LYS A 128 6.98 -2.60 -6.26
CA LYS A 128 6.69 -1.46 -7.11
C LYS A 128 7.94 -1.08 -7.91
N ILE A 129 7.75 -0.85 -9.20
CA ILE A 129 8.78 -0.37 -10.10
C ILE A 129 8.39 1.05 -10.53
N SER A 130 9.22 2.01 -10.20
CA SER A 130 9.04 3.43 -10.52
C SER A 130 10.32 3.96 -11.14
N ASN A 131 10.22 4.52 -12.35
CA ASN A 131 11.39 5.05 -13.08
C ASN A 131 12.58 4.08 -13.14
N GLY A 132 12.31 2.78 -13.32
CA GLY A 132 13.33 1.73 -13.39
C GLY A 132 13.89 1.25 -12.06
N ASN A 133 13.45 1.83 -10.93
CA ASN A 133 13.83 1.42 -9.58
C ASN A 133 12.81 0.42 -9.03
N VAL A 134 13.30 -0.70 -8.49
CA VAL A 134 12.50 -1.75 -7.84
C VAL A 134 12.49 -1.52 -6.34
N GLN A 135 11.32 -1.58 -5.72
CA GLN A 135 11.12 -1.40 -4.27
C GLN A 135 10.10 -2.40 -3.74
N VAL A 136 10.30 -2.89 -2.52
CA VAL A 136 9.28 -3.68 -1.81
C VAL A 136 8.15 -2.75 -1.34
N VAL A 137 6.92 -3.14 -1.62
CA VAL A 137 5.73 -2.48 -1.05
C VAL A 137 5.44 -3.13 0.29
N THR A 138 5.61 -2.37 1.37
CA THR A 138 5.21 -2.86 2.69
C THR A 138 3.69 -2.90 2.81
N LEU A 139 3.18 -4.04 3.27
CA LEU A 139 1.76 -4.24 3.57
C LEU A 139 1.47 -4.16 5.08
N LYS A 140 2.41 -3.63 5.84
CA LYS A 140 2.24 -3.34 7.26
C LYS A 140 1.61 -1.97 7.44
N ASP A 141 0.60 -1.87 8.31
CA ASP A 141 -0.10 -0.63 8.67
C ASP A 141 -0.67 0.13 7.45
N VAL A 142 -1.23 -0.61 6.51
CA VAL A 142 -1.90 -0.07 5.33
C VAL A 142 -3.41 0.00 5.52
N ALA A 143 -4.09 0.89 4.78
CA ALA A 143 -5.55 0.88 4.71
C ALA A 143 -5.98 -0.26 3.77
N PHE A 144 -6.81 -1.19 4.28
CA PHE A 144 -7.27 -2.34 3.53
C PHE A 144 -8.66 -2.83 3.94
N SER A 145 -9.26 -3.66 3.10
CA SER A 145 -10.41 -4.52 3.42
C SER A 145 -10.20 -5.92 2.84
N LYS A 146 -10.93 -6.89 3.37
CA LYS A 146 -10.94 -8.28 2.92
C LYS A 146 -12.33 -8.66 2.46
#